data_66c6ee1ac4a17e8e0d15aac346177a67
#
_entry.id   66c6ee1ac4a17e8e0d15aac346177a67
#
_cell.length_a   1.000
_cell.length_b   1.000
_cell.length_c   1.000
_cell.angle_alpha   90.00
_cell.angle_beta   90.00
_cell.angle_gamma   90.00
#
_symmetry.space_group_name_H-M   'P 1'
#
loop_
_entity.id
_entity.type
_entity.pdbx_description
1 polymer ?
#
loop_
_entity_poly.entity_id
_entity_poly.type
_entity_poly.pdbx_seq_one_letter_code
_entity_poly.pdbx_strand_id
1 'polypeptide(L)'
;MSSNVKAAGGEEWFDVVNERDEVVGRALRREVHATGLWHRAVHILVFDAAGRVFLQKRSMLKDLSPGLWDSSCSGHLDSGEDYDAAAVRELAEEIGVRLPAGAGPDRWFRINACEPTGWEFVWVYRLRYDGPITVEPSEIQYGEWVAPAEVSARVAARPQDYCPSFKLIWPLVTQRLVSAVQIGLSP
;
A
#
# COMPACT_ATOMS: atom_id res chain seq x y z
N MET A 1 21.36 3.38 -17.29
CA MET A 1 21.79 3.08 -15.92
C MET A 1 21.74 4.39 -15.15
N SER A 2 20.64 4.65 -14.49
CA SER A 2 20.55 5.75 -13.51
C SER A 2 19.69 5.21 -12.38
N SER A 3 20.37 4.75 -11.34
CA SER A 3 19.77 4.43 -10.07
C SER A 3 19.35 5.76 -9.41
N ASN A 4 18.07 6.11 -9.50
CA ASN A 4 17.50 7.13 -8.65
C ASN A 4 17.37 6.53 -7.23
N VAL A 5 18.47 6.57 -6.49
CA VAL A 5 18.40 6.46 -5.03
C VAL A 5 17.76 7.77 -4.57
N LYS A 6 16.52 7.73 -4.06
CA LYS A 6 15.93 8.85 -3.34
C LYS A 6 16.93 9.28 -2.26
N ALA A 7 17.54 10.45 -2.46
CA ALA A 7 18.47 11.01 -1.48
C ALA A 7 17.67 11.24 -0.19
N ALA A 8 18.16 10.71 0.92
CA ALA A 8 17.65 11.02 2.25
C ALA A 8 17.67 12.54 2.43
N GLY A 9 16.49 13.21 2.43
CA GLY A 9 16.33 14.64 2.59
C GLY A 9 15.80 15.43 1.39
N GLY A 10 15.41 14.79 0.27
CA GLY A 10 14.71 15.44 -0.83
C GLY A 10 13.29 15.88 -0.42
N GLU A 11 12.85 17.07 -0.83
CA GLU A 11 11.47 17.50 -0.63
C GLU A 11 10.54 16.66 -1.54
N GLU A 12 9.67 15.82 -0.93
CA GLU A 12 8.66 15.08 -1.65
C GLU A 12 7.45 15.97 -1.92
N TRP A 13 7.01 16.02 -3.18
CA TRP A 13 5.85 16.78 -3.62
C TRP A 13 4.72 15.85 -4.01
N PHE A 14 3.54 16.07 -3.45
CA PHE A 14 2.31 15.36 -3.77
C PHE A 14 1.34 16.25 -4.52
N ASP A 15 0.56 15.66 -5.41
CA ASP A 15 -0.61 16.32 -5.97
C ASP A 15 -1.70 16.42 -4.91
N VAL A 16 -2.20 17.64 -4.68
CA VAL A 16 -3.39 17.90 -3.87
C VAL A 16 -4.60 17.73 -4.77
N VAL A 17 -5.59 16.98 -4.29
CA VAL A 17 -6.81 16.65 -5.06
C VAL A 17 -8.07 17.17 -4.38
N ASN A 18 -9.15 17.31 -5.17
CA ASN A 18 -10.48 17.61 -4.67
C ASN A 18 -11.27 16.33 -4.34
N GLU A 19 -12.52 16.46 -3.93
CA GLU A 19 -13.43 15.36 -3.58
C GLU A 19 -13.72 14.35 -4.73
N ARG A 20 -13.39 14.73 -5.97
CA ARG A 20 -13.52 13.88 -7.15
C ARG A 20 -12.21 13.22 -7.57
N ASP A 21 -11.14 13.38 -6.74
CA ASP A 21 -9.81 12.90 -7.07
C ASP A 21 -9.19 13.62 -8.31
N GLU A 22 -9.57 14.88 -8.54
CA GLU A 22 -9.01 15.73 -9.59
C GLU A 22 -7.91 16.61 -8.97
N VAL A 23 -6.77 16.71 -9.66
CA VAL A 23 -5.64 17.53 -9.18
C VAL A 23 -6.02 19.01 -9.20
N VAL A 24 -5.88 19.69 -8.06
CA VAL A 24 -6.17 21.09 -7.88
C VAL A 24 -4.94 21.89 -7.46
N GLY A 25 -3.83 21.23 -7.16
CA GLY A 25 -2.58 21.87 -6.77
C GLY A 25 -1.52 20.84 -6.42
N ARG A 26 -0.44 21.31 -5.81
CA ARG A 26 0.60 20.45 -5.24
C ARG A 26 1.14 21.07 -3.96
N ALA A 27 1.59 20.22 -3.04
CA ALA A 27 2.18 20.65 -1.79
C ALA A 27 3.27 19.68 -1.35
N LEU A 28 4.12 20.14 -0.45
CA LEU A 28 5.13 19.28 0.15
C LEU A 28 4.47 18.22 1.05
N ARG A 29 5.01 17.00 1.08
CA ARG A 29 4.56 15.90 1.91
C ARG A 29 4.29 16.33 3.36
N ARG A 30 5.22 17.08 3.98
CA ARG A 30 5.08 17.60 5.34
C ARG A 30 3.86 18.50 5.53
N GLU A 31 3.54 19.32 4.52
CA GLU A 31 2.41 20.23 4.54
C GLU A 31 1.10 19.47 4.36
N VAL A 32 1.06 18.55 3.40
CA VAL A 32 -0.09 17.68 3.14
C VAL A 32 -0.52 16.93 4.40
N HIS A 33 0.42 16.28 5.09
CA HIS A 33 0.13 15.54 6.31
C HIS A 33 -0.21 16.45 7.50
N ALA A 34 0.45 17.60 7.63
CA ALA A 34 0.18 18.53 8.74
C ALA A 34 -1.19 19.21 8.65
N THR A 35 -1.71 19.42 7.44
CA THR A 35 -2.96 20.14 7.19
C THR A 35 -4.11 19.25 6.75
N GLY A 36 -3.88 17.95 6.53
CA GLY A 36 -4.89 17.00 6.09
C GLY A 36 -5.41 17.26 4.68
N LEU A 37 -4.54 17.76 3.78
CA LEU A 37 -4.90 17.92 2.38
C LEU A 37 -5.14 16.55 1.72
N TRP A 38 -6.16 16.49 0.89
CA TRP A 38 -6.47 15.27 0.15
C TRP A 38 -5.40 15.01 -0.90
N HIS A 39 -4.90 13.79 -0.90
CA HIS A 39 -3.85 13.33 -1.80
C HIS A 39 -4.07 11.87 -2.17
N ARG A 40 -3.09 11.23 -2.80
CA ARG A 40 -3.22 9.91 -3.40
C ARG A 40 -2.24 8.93 -2.82
N ALA A 41 -2.70 7.68 -2.63
CA ALA A 41 -1.86 6.57 -2.20
C ALA A 41 -2.25 5.26 -2.88
N VAL A 42 -1.32 4.31 -2.88
CA VAL A 42 -1.54 2.93 -3.29
C VAL A 42 -1.26 1.99 -2.13
N HIS A 43 -2.06 0.94 -2.02
CA HIS A 43 -1.79 -0.21 -1.18
C HIS A 43 -1.78 -1.46 -2.04
N ILE A 44 -0.74 -2.26 -1.97
CA ILE A 44 -0.62 -3.49 -2.73
C ILE A 44 -0.66 -4.68 -1.77
N LEU A 45 -1.49 -5.68 -2.09
CA LEU A 45 -1.57 -6.95 -1.40
C LEU A 45 -0.99 -8.02 -2.31
N VAL A 46 0.14 -8.58 -1.90
CA VAL A 46 0.84 -9.64 -2.62
C VAL A 46 0.44 -10.98 -2.03
N PHE A 47 -0.05 -11.88 -2.88
CA PHE A 47 -0.47 -13.24 -2.51
C PHE A 47 0.45 -14.27 -3.16
N ASP A 48 0.82 -15.30 -2.43
CA ASP A 48 1.56 -16.44 -2.95
C ASP A 48 0.62 -17.53 -3.54
N ALA A 49 1.19 -18.57 -4.12
CA ALA A 49 0.44 -19.69 -4.70
C ALA A 49 -0.38 -20.47 -3.66
N ALA A 50 -0.03 -20.41 -2.38
CA ALA A 50 -0.80 -20.99 -1.29
C ALA A 50 -1.94 -20.08 -0.80
N GLY A 51 -2.12 -18.89 -1.40
CA GLY A 51 -3.14 -17.91 -1.02
C GLY A 51 -2.82 -17.16 0.26
N ARG A 52 -1.56 -17.21 0.75
CA ARG A 52 -1.11 -16.39 1.87
C ARG A 52 -0.81 -14.98 1.38
N VAL A 53 -1.08 -13.98 2.20
CA VAL A 53 -0.73 -12.58 1.92
C VAL A 53 0.58 -12.24 2.63
N PHE A 54 1.45 -11.50 1.94
CA PHE A 54 2.61 -10.89 2.56
C PHE A 54 2.20 -9.63 3.32
N LEU A 55 2.47 -9.56 4.62
CA LEU A 55 2.26 -8.36 5.43
C LEU A 55 3.59 -7.76 5.82
N GLN A 56 3.70 -6.43 5.73
CA GLN A 56 4.87 -5.71 6.21
C GLN A 56 4.72 -5.28 7.68
N LYS A 57 5.82 -5.33 8.41
CA LYS A 57 6.02 -4.61 9.67
C LYS A 57 6.76 -3.33 9.35
N ARG A 58 6.08 -2.18 9.46
CA ARG A 58 6.63 -0.87 9.11
C ARG A 58 7.91 -0.58 9.90
N SER A 59 8.88 0.05 9.26
CA SER A 59 10.10 0.48 9.93
C SER A 59 9.81 1.46 11.08
N MET A 60 10.61 1.39 12.13
CA MET A 60 10.58 2.36 13.22
C MET A 60 11.07 3.76 12.79
N LEU A 61 11.63 3.87 11.57
CA LEU A 61 12.09 5.13 10.98
C LEU A 61 10.97 5.91 10.28
N LYS A 62 9.80 5.30 10.10
CA LYS A 62 8.65 5.97 9.46
C LYS A 62 8.05 7.02 10.41
N ASP A 63 7.66 8.15 9.84
CA ASP A 63 7.00 9.26 10.54
C ASP A 63 5.55 8.95 10.92
N LEU A 64 4.87 8.12 10.10
CA LEU A 64 3.49 7.69 10.35
C LEU A 64 3.45 6.20 10.66
N SER A 65 2.71 5.82 11.72
CA SER A 65 2.47 4.42 12.10
C SER A 65 3.74 3.56 12.19
N PRO A 66 4.85 4.02 12.84
CA PRO A 66 6.06 3.21 12.97
C PRO A 66 5.77 1.92 13.72
N GLY A 67 6.35 0.82 13.25
CA GLY A 67 6.23 -0.50 13.89
C GLY A 67 4.85 -1.12 13.85
N LEU A 68 3.88 -0.62 13.07
CA LEU A 68 2.59 -1.27 12.88
C LEU A 68 2.63 -2.22 11.67
N TRP A 69 1.70 -3.17 11.65
CA TRP A 69 1.46 -4.04 10.51
C TRP A 69 0.64 -3.32 9.43
N ASP A 70 0.98 -3.57 8.18
CA ASP A 70 0.30 -2.98 7.02
C ASP A 70 0.22 -3.98 5.84
N SER A 71 -0.37 -3.55 4.72
CA SER A 71 -0.38 -4.25 3.42
C SER A 71 1.04 -4.63 2.98
N SER A 72 1.19 -5.35 1.89
CA SER A 72 2.50 -5.88 1.46
C SER A 72 3.50 -4.76 1.16
N CYS A 73 3.05 -3.72 0.48
CA CYS A 73 3.72 -2.43 0.35
C CYS A 73 2.69 -1.33 0.12
N SER A 74 3.08 -0.08 0.36
CA SER A 74 2.18 1.06 0.21
C SER A 74 2.96 2.37 0.14
N GLY A 75 2.50 3.29 -0.69
CA GLY A 75 3.13 4.60 -0.77
C GLY A 75 2.25 5.63 -1.43
N HIS A 76 2.71 6.86 -1.37
CA HIS A 76 2.07 8.01 -1.99
C HIS A 76 2.46 8.12 -3.46
N LEU A 77 1.62 8.76 -4.24
CA LEU A 77 1.96 9.16 -5.59
C LEU A 77 2.85 10.40 -5.56
N ASP A 78 3.93 10.36 -6.31
CA ASP A 78 4.71 11.58 -6.60
C ASP A 78 3.86 12.54 -7.46
N SER A 79 4.14 13.86 -7.39
CA SER A 79 3.40 14.84 -8.19
C SER A 79 3.50 14.54 -9.69
N GLY A 80 2.35 14.40 -10.34
CA GLY A 80 2.22 14.02 -11.74
C GLY A 80 2.30 12.52 -12.03
N GLU A 81 2.44 11.67 -11.01
CA GLU A 81 2.43 10.21 -11.16
C GLU A 81 0.99 9.68 -11.23
N ASP A 82 0.78 8.62 -11.99
CA ASP A 82 -0.48 7.88 -11.96
C ASP A 82 -0.44 6.69 -10.99
N TYR A 83 -1.62 6.19 -10.62
CA TYR A 83 -1.74 5.12 -9.63
C TYR A 83 -1.04 3.81 -10.03
N ASP A 84 -1.09 3.41 -11.31
CA ASP A 84 -0.48 2.14 -11.76
C ASP A 84 1.04 2.25 -11.75
N ALA A 85 1.58 3.40 -12.15
CA ALA A 85 3.02 3.67 -12.09
C ALA A 85 3.52 3.66 -10.64
N ALA A 86 2.80 4.32 -9.73
CA ALA A 86 3.12 4.31 -8.30
C ALA A 86 3.12 2.88 -7.73
N ALA A 87 2.10 2.07 -8.06
CA ALA A 87 2.04 0.69 -7.57
C ALA A 87 3.23 -0.16 -8.03
N VAL A 88 3.67 0.00 -9.28
CA VAL A 88 4.86 -0.71 -9.81
C VAL A 88 6.14 -0.20 -9.15
N ARG A 89 6.26 1.11 -8.94
CA ARG A 89 7.43 1.72 -8.28
C ARG A 89 7.55 1.24 -6.83
N GLU A 90 6.47 1.29 -6.06
CA GLU A 90 6.45 0.87 -4.65
C GLU A 90 6.79 -0.62 -4.47
N LEU A 91 6.27 -1.51 -5.36
CA LEU A 91 6.67 -2.91 -5.38
C LEU A 91 8.19 -3.09 -5.51
N ALA A 92 8.81 -2.30 -6.38
CA ALA A 92 10.25 -2.39 -6.62
C ALA A 92 11.08 -1.74 -5.50
N GLU A 93 10.64 -0.61 -4.95
CA GLU A 93 11.34 0.16 -3.93
C GLU A 93 11.24 -0.50 -2.55
N GLU A 94 10.04 -0.85 -2.09
CA GLU A 94 9.83 -1.33 -0.73
C GLU A 94 10.11 -2.83 -0.54
N ILE A 95 9.74 -3.68 -1.53
CA ILE A 95 9.85 -5.14 -1.39
C ILE A 95 10.65 -5.84 -2.49
N GLY A 96 11.33 -5.06 -3.35
CA GLY A 96 12.25 -5.59 -4.36
C GLY A 96 11.58 -6.36 -5.51
N VAL A 97 10.25 -6.31 -5.63
CA VAL A 97 9.50 -7.00 -6.68
C VAL A 97 9.52 -6.20 -7.96
N ARG A 98 10.23 -6.71 -8.97
CA ARG A 98 10.34 -6.10 -10.29
C ARG A 98 9.58 -6.90 -11.31
N LEU A 99 8.54 -6.30 -11.87
CA LEU A 99 7.70 -6.92 -12.89
C LEU A 99 8.25 -6.69 -14.31
N PRO A 100 7.93 -7.57 -15.28
CA PRO A 100 8.27 -7.34 -16.69
C PRO A 100 7.68 -6.02 -17.20
N ALA A 101 8.30 -5.44 -18.22
CA ALA A 101 7.82 -4.22 -18.84
C ALA A 101 6.35 -4.36 -19.32
N GLY A 102 5.52 -3.43 -18.94
CA GLY A 102 4.09 -3.42 -19.24
C GLY A 102 3.23 -4.31 -18.34
N ALA A 103 3.82 -5.05 -17.40
CA ALA A 103 3.10 -5.78 -16.37
C ALA A 103 2.95 -4.91 -15.10
N GLY A 104 1.84 -5.09 -14.40
CA GLY A 104 1.55 -4.42 -13.13
C GLY A 104 0.63 -5.26 -12.25
N PRO A 105 0.44 -4.88 -11.00
CA PRO A 105 -0.58 -5.48 -10.17
C PRO A 105 -1.98 -5.11 -10.65
N ASP A 106 -2.97 -5.95 -10.39
CA ASP A 106 -4.35 -5.70 -10.76
C ASP A 106 -5.00 -4.68 -9.82
N ARG A 107 -5.64 -3.64 -10.37
CA ARG A 107 -6.54 -2.77 -9.59
C ARG A 107 -7.67 -3.59 -9.01
N TRP A 108 -7.87 -3.51 -7.70
CA TRP A 108 -8.89 -4.31 -7.03
C TRP A 108 -10.10 -3.50 -6.58
N PHE A 109 -9.86 -2.43 -5.82
CA PHE A 109 -10.90 -1.49 -5.40
C PHE A 109 -10.29 -0.16 -4.93
N ARG A 110 -11.16 0.85 -4.83
CA ARG A 110 -10.77 2.19 -4.35
C ARG A 110 -11.46 2.51 -3.02
N ILE A 111 -10.76 3.24 -2.17
CA ILE A 111 -11.29 3.86 -0.96
C ILE A 111 -11.18 5.38 -1.14
N ASN A 112 -12.27 6.09 -0.81
CA ASN A 112 -12.26 7.54 -0.83
C ASN A 112 -11.48 8.09 0.37
N ALA A 113 -10.95 9.30 0.20
CA ALA A 113 -10.22 10.01 1.25
C ALA A 113 -11.07 10.14 2.53
N CYS A 114 -10.51 9.75 3.66
CA CYS A 114 -11.13 9.84 4.97
C CYS A 114 -10.05 9.89 6.07
N GLU A 115 -10.44 10.22 7.28
CA GLU A 115 -9.50 10.33 8.40
C GLU A 115 -8.64 9.06 8.60
N PRO A 116 -9.20 7.82 8.63
CA PRO A 116 -8.40 6.62 8.81
C PRO A 116 -7.41 6.32 7.67
N THR A 117 -7.63 6.85 6.46
CA THR A 117 -6.65 6.77 5.36
C THR A 117 -5.62 7.90 5.42
N GLY A 118 -5.69 8.82 6.38
CA GLY A 118 -4.85 10.03 6.38
C GLY A 118 -5.26 11.05 5.32
N TRP A 119 -6.55 11.06 4.94
CA TRP A 119 -7.13 11.91 3.88
C TRP A 119 -6.63 11.54 2.47
N GLU A 120 -6.29 10.26 2.27
CA GLU A 120 -5.83 9.71 1.01
C GLU A 120 -6.97 9.06 0.21
N PHE A 121 -7.05 9.34 -1.09
CA PHE A 121 -7.70 8.46 -2.05
C PHE A 121 -6.78 7.28 -2.30
N VAL A 122 -7.22 6.09 -1.93
CA VAL A 122 -6.43 4.87 -1.98
C VAL A 122 -6.91 3.94 -3.08
N TRP A 123 -6.06 3.61 -4.06
CA TRP A 123 -6.26 2.42 -4.87
C TRP A 123 -5.60 1.22 -4.21
N VAL A 124 -6.39 0.17 -3.99
CA VAL A 124 -5.90 -1.12 -3.51
C VAL A 124 -5.68 -2.03 -4.70
N TYR A 125 -4.48 -2.60 -4.76
CA TYR A 125 -4.04 -3.51 -5.81
C TYR A 125 -3.85 -4.92 -5.26
N ARG A 126 -3.94 -5.90 -6.17
CA ARG A 126 -3.63 -7.29 -5.90
C ARG A 126 -2.54 -7.76 -6.86
N LEU A 127 -1.57 -8.50 -6.33
CA LEU A 127 -0.54 -9.17 -7.11
C LEU A 127 -0.43 -10.62 -6.68
N ARG A 128 -0.36 -11.56 -7.62
CA ARG A 128 0.06 -12.93 -7.36
C ARG A 128 1.54 -13.05 -7.68
N TYR A 129 2.33 -13.45 -6.69
CA TYR A 129 3.78 -13.50 -6.82
C TYR A 129 4.39 -14.54 -5.90
N ASP A 130 5.18 -15.45 -6.49
CA ASP A 130 5.87 -16.54 -5.78
C ASP A 130 7.41 -16.36 -5.77
N GLY A 131 7.89 -15.23 -6.27
CA GLY A 131 9.32 -14.92 -6.29
C GLY A 131 9.85 -14.43 -4.93
N PRO A 132 11.15 -14.17 -4.84
CA PRO A 132 11.76 -13.66 -3.61
C PRO A 132 11.30 -12.24 -3.32
N ILE A 133 11.09 -11.95 -2.02
CA ILE A 133 10.84 -10.60 -1.49
C ILE A 133 12.10 -10.15 -0.74
N THR A 134 12.54 -8.92 -1.04
CA THR A 134 13.64 -8.27 -0.36
C THR A 134 13.17 -6.91 0.12
N VAL A 135 12.96 -6.77 1.42
CA VAL A 135 12.45 -5.53 2.00
C VAL A 135 13.52 -4.45 2.09
N GLU A 136 13.13 -3.19 1.86
CA GLU A 136 13.97 -2.01 2.12
C GLU A 136 13.92 -1.66 3.62
N PRO A 137 15.03 -1.75 4.37
CA PRO A 137 15.02 -1.60 5.83
C PRO A 137 14.58 -0.22 6.33
N SER A 138 14.75 0.82 5.52
CA SER A 138 14.26 2.16 5.87
C SER A 138 12.73 2.24 5.85
N GLU A 139 12.07 1.40 5.05
CA GLU A 139 10.62 1.34 4.87
C GLU A 139 9.98 0.23 5.70
N ILE A 140 10.58 -0.96 5.69
CA ILE A 140 10.02 -2.20 6.25
C ILE A 140 11.03 -2.87 7.18
N GLN A 141 10.65 -3.11 8.42
CA GLN A 141 11.48 -3.81 9.40
C GLN A 141 11.65 -5.30 9.04
N TYR A 142 10.56 -5.96 8.72
CA TYR A 142 10.46 -7.33 8.20
C TYR A 142 9.04 -7.59 7.69
N GLY A 143 8.82 -8.72 7.05
CA GLY A 143 7.49 -9.14 6.60
C GLY A 143 7.23 -10.62 6.83
N GLU A 144 5.97 -11.00 6.78
CA GLU A 144 5.49 -12.37 6.97
C GLU A 144 4.47 -12.76 5.91
N TRP A 145 4.52 -14.02 5.49
CA TRP A 145 3.45 -14.66 4.73
C TRP A 145 2.40 -15.23 5.68
N VAL A 146 1.17 -14.72 5.65
CA VAL A 146 0.10 -15.05 6.60
C VAL A 146 -1.16 -15.48 5.87
N ALA A 147 -1.82 -16.53 6.34
CA ALA A 147 -3.11 -16.96 5.81
C ALA A 147 -4.19 -15.89 6.08
N PRO A 148 -5.09 -15.58 5.14
CA PRO A 148 -6.12 -14.54 5.32
C PRO A 148 -6.98 -14.70 6.56
N ALA A 149 -7.34 -15.94 6.91
CA ALA A 149 -8.09 -16.22 8.14
C ALA A 149 -7.31 -15.85 9.41
N GLU A 150 -6.00 -16.09 9.41
CA GLU A 150 -5.13 -15.72 10.51
C GLU A 150 -4.95 -14.21 10.61
N VAL A 151 -4.80 -13.50 9.48
CA VAL A 151 -4.77 -12.02 9.48
C VAL A 151 -6.04 -11.47 10.13
N SER A 152 -7.21 -11.99 9.74
CA SER A 152 -8.49 -11.56 10.31
C SER A 152 -8.56 -11.79 11.81
N ALA A 153 -8.09 -12.94 12.29
CA ALA A 153 -8.02 -13.26 13.71
C ALA A 153 -7.07 -12.34 14.48
N ARG A 154 -5.88 -12.06 13.92
CA ARG A 154 -4.88 -11.16 14.52
C ARG A 154 -5.42 -9.70 14.59
N VAL A 155 -6.05 -9.19 13.50
CA VAL A 155 -6.64 -7.85 13.48
C VAL A 155 -7.76 -7.72 14.51
N ALA A 156 -8.62 -8.74 14.65
CA ALA A 156 -9.69 -8.73 15.63
C ALA A 156 -9.17 -8.76 17.07
N ALA A 157 -8.12 -9.55 17.33
CA ALA A 157 -7.55 -9.69 18.67
C ALA A 157 -6.71 -8.47 19.10
N ARG A 158 -5.99 -7.84 18.18
CA ARG A 158 -5.03 -6.76 18.48
C ARG A 158 -5.08 -5.65 17.39
N PRO A 159 -6.21 -4.94 17.24
CA PRO A 159 -6.38 -3.92 16.20
C PRO A 159 -5.39 -2.75 16.31
N GLN A 160 -4.86 -2.49 17.50
CA GLN A 160 -3.85 -1.45 17.76
C GLN A 160 -2.49 -1.75 17.10
N ASP A 161 -2.22 -3.00 16.73
CA ASP A 161 -0.96 -3.40 16.09
C ASP A 161 -0.96 -3.14 14.56
N TYR A 162 -2.09 -2.66 14.02
CA TYR A 162 -2.31 -2.47 12.58
C TYR A 162 -2.56 -1.01 12.23
N CYS A 163 -2.06 -0.59 11.06
CA CYS A 163 -2.30 0.74 10.52
C CYS A 163 -3.79 1.05 10.40
N PRO A 164 -4.22 2.30 10.64
CA PRO A 164 -5.61 2.70 10.47
C PRO A 164 -6.16 2.39 9.09
N SER A 165 -5.40 2.68 8.01
CA SER A 165 -5.73 2.35 6.63
C SER A 165 -5.91 0.84 6.41
N PHE A 166 -4.99 0.01 6.94
CA PHE A 166 -5.09 -1.43 6.83
C PHE A 166 -6.36 -2.00 7.47
N LYS A 167 -6.78 -1.45 8.61
CA LYS A 167 -8.03 -1.86 9.28
C LYS A 167 -9.29 -1.54 8.45
N LEU A 168 -9.24 -0.55 7.55
CA LEU A 168 -10.29 -0.31 6.57
C LEU A 168 -10.18 -1.24 5.35
N ILE A 169 -8.96 -1.47 4.87
CA ILE A 169 -8.68 -2.26 3.67
C ILE A 169 -9.04 -3.73 3.90
N TRP A 170 -8.60 -4.30 5.03
CA TRP A 170 -8.66 -5.75 5.25
C TRP A 170 -10.07 -6.35 5.23
N PRO A 171 -11.10 -5.76 5.85
CA PRO A 171 -12.49 -6.25 5.72
C PRO A 171 -13.01 -6.28 4.29
N LEU A 172 -12.63 -5.28 3.47
CA LEU A 172 -13.01 -5.22 2.05
C LEU A 172 -12.30 -6.29 1.22
N VAL A 173 -11.05 -6.61 1.58
CA VAL A 173 -10.27 -7.71 0.98
C VAL A 173 -10.94 -9.05 1.29
N THR A 174 -11.23 -9.34 2.55
CA THR A 174 -11.84 -10.62 2.96
C THR A 174 -13.19 -10.86 2.32
N GLN A 175 -14.03 -9.82 2.22
CA GLN A 175 -15.30 -9.89 1.52
C GLN A 175 -15.13 -10.32 0.05
N ARG A 176 -14.14 -9.77 -0.64
CA ARG A 176 -13.84 -10.09 -2.05
C ARG A 176 -13.24 -11.47 -2.24
N LEU A 177 -12.39 -11.91 -1.32
CA LEU A 177 -11.84 -13.27 -1.34
C LEU A 177 -12.94 -14.32 -1.19
N VAL A 178 -13.89 -14.11 -0.28
CA VAL A 178 -15.05 -15.01 -0.09
C VAL A 178 -15.92 -15.04 -1.36
N SER A 179 -16.20 -13.87 -1.95
CA SER A 179 -17.01 -13.79 -3.17
C SER A 179 -16.33 -14.48 -4.36
N ALA A 180 -15.01 -14.38 -4.49
CA ALA A 180 -14.25 -15.06 -5.56
C ALA A 180 -14.34 -16.60 -5.45
N VAL A 181 -14.21 -17.14 -4.24
CA VAL A 181 -14.35 -18.59 -3.99
C VAL A 181 -15.76 -19.08 -4.36
N GLN A 182 -16.81 -18.31 -4.06
CA GLN A 182 -18.19 -18.69 -4.38
C GLN A 182 -18.48 -18.77 -5.88
N ILE A 183 -17.79 -17.99 -6.71
CA ILE A 183 -17.95 -17.98 -8.17
C ILE A 183 -16.88 -18.82 -8.90
N GLY A 184 -16.11 -19.64 -8.15
CA GLY A 184 -15.13 -20.59 -8.73
C GLY A 184 -13.89 -19.95 -9.33
N LEU A 185 -13.61 -18.69 -9.01
CA LEU A 185 -12.34 -18.02 -9.35
C LEU A 185 -11.33 -18.29 -8.22
N SER A 186 -10.13 -18.73 -8.60
CA SER A 186 -9.03 -18.83 -7.62
C SER A 186 -8.75 -17.47 -7.00
N PRO A 187 -8.51 -17.42 -5.68
CA PRO A 187 -8.21 -16.18 -4.95
C PRO A 187 -6.93 -15.50 -5.44
#